data_3a551f50c3838ce2d7465bb2daefbd4e
#
_entry.id   3a551f50c3838ce2d7465bb2daefbd4e
#
_cell.length_a   1.000
_cell.length_b   1.000
_cell.length_c   1.000
_cell.angle_alpha   90.00
_cell.angle_beta   90.00
_cell.angle_gamma   90.00
#
_symmetry.space_group_name_H-M   'P 1'
#
loop_
_entity.id
_entity.type
_entity.pdbx_description
1 polymer ?
#
loop_
_entity_poly.entity_id
_entity_poly.type
_entity_poly.pdbx_seq_one_letter_code
_entity_poly.pdbx_strand_id
1 'polypeptide(L)'
;MILKEKEKTVIQDLQTQEKSCVEKYGRYAEQAKDPELKNLFQTIQKEEQKHYDSLTQVLDGQVPQCDCNDSDGKDYEPKQTYKMMDDSEDKKNDEFLATDCIGTEKLVSGEYNGEIFAFGESAVRKLLADIQIEEQNHAEMLYKYKVANGMG
;
A
#
# COMPACT_ATOMS: atom_id res chain seq x y z
N MET A 1 -14.83 14.55 17.88
CA MET A 1 -14.22 13.32 18.41
C MET A 1 -12.98 13.68 19.20
N ILE A 2 -12.82 13.11 20.37
CA ILE A 2 -11.62 13.29 21.19
C ILE A 2 -10.95 11.95 21.36
N LEU A 3 -9.72 11.84 20.84
CA LEU A 3 -8.92 10.62 20.97
C LEU A 3 -8.28 10.53 22.35
N LYS A 4 -8.28 9.33 22.90
CA LYS A 4 -7.49 9.01 24.10
C LYS A 4 -5.99 8.95 23.72
N GLU A 5 -5.11 9.14 24.69
CA GLU A 5 -3.65 9.10 24.45
C GLU A 5 -3.20 7.80 23.83
N LYS A 6 -3.77 6.67 24.27
CA LYS A 6 -3.49 5.36 23.66
C LYS A 6 -3.87 5.31 22.18
N GLU A 7 -5.03 5.86 21.83
CA GLU A 7 -5.51 5.91 20.43
C GLU A 7 -4.61 6.79 19.57
N LYS A 8 -4.17 7.94 20.10
CA LYS A 8 -3.22 8.82 19.40
C LYS A 8 -1.90 8.09 19.11
N THR A 9 -1.38 7.37 20.09
CA THR A 9 -0.13 6.61 19.93
C THR A 9 -0.27 5.58 18.80
N VAL A 10 -1.39 4.86 18.75
CA VAL A 10 -1.66 3.88 17.69
C VAL A 10 -1.69 4.56 16.31
N ILE A 11 -2.39 5.69 16.19
CA ILE A 11 -2.44 6.43 14.91
C ILE A 11 -1.03 6.90 14.51
N GLN A 12 -0.24 7.40 15.45
CA GLN A 12 1.13 7.84 15.18
C GLN A 12 2.03 6.69 14.70
N ASP A 13 1.87 5.51 15.28
CA ASP A 13 2.59 4.31 14.84
C ASP A 13 2.20 3.93 13.42
N LEU A 14 0.91 3.95 13.11
CA LEU A 14 0.43 3.71 11.74
C LEU A 14 0.94 4.77 10.76
N GLN A 15 1.00 6.04 11.16
CA GLN A 15 1.59 7.09 10.34
C GLN A 15 3.07 6.84 10.05
N THR A 16 3.83 6.38 11.04
CA THR A 16 5.24 6.03 10.86
C THR A 16 5.38 4.92 9.82
N GLN A 17 4.49 3.93 9.89
CA GLN A 17 4.44 2.84 8.92
C GLN A 17 4.13 3.34 7.51
N GLU A 18 3.11 4.19 7.36
CA GLU A 18 2.74 4.77 6.07
C GLU A 18 3.85 5.63 5.49
N LYS A 19 4.52 6.44 6.32
CA LYS A 19 5.65 7.25 5.89
C LYS A 19 6.78 6.38 5.34
N SER A 20 7.07 5.27 6.00
CA SER A 20 8.03 4.28 5.54
C SER A 20 7.64 3.71 4.17
N CYS A 21 6.36 3.41 3.97
CA CYS A 21 5.85 2.92 2.69
C CYS A 21 5.99 3.96 1.57
N VAL A 22 5.62 5.22 1.85
CA VAL A 22 5.77 6.32 0.88
C VAL A 22 7.24 6.44 0.42
N GLU A 23 8.16 6.41 1.37
CA GLU A 23 9.59 6.51 1.09
C GLU A 23 10.08 5.29 0.31
N LYS A 24 9.67 4.09 0.70
CA LYS A 24 10.05 2.83 0.03
C LYS A 24 9.60 2.82 -1.43
N TYR A 25 8.34 3.13 -1.69
CA TYR A 25 7.83 3.15 -3.06
C TYR A 25 8.50 4.21 -3.92
N GLY A 26 8.84 5.36 -3.35
CA GLY A 26 9.59 6.39 -4.04
C GLY A 26 10.98 5.91 -4.46
N ARG A 27 11.72 5.28 -3.56
CA ARG A 27 13.04 4.72 -3.83
C ARG A 27 12.97 3.57 -4.83
N TYR A 28 11.98 2.69 -4.69
CA TYR A 28 11.82 1.54 -5.58
C TYR A 28 11.40 1.97 -6.99
N ALA A 29 10.62 3.04 -7.12
CA ALA A 29 10.31 3.63 -8.41
C ALA A 29 11.58 4.10 -9.14
N GLU A 30 12.56 4.64 -8.40
CA GLU A 30 13.85 5.03 -8.97
C GLU A 30 14.72 3.82 -9.35
N GLN A 31 14.63 2.73 -8.60
CA GLN A 31 15.41 1.50 -8.82
C GLN A 31 14.82 0.59 -9.88
N ALA A 32 13.52 0.69 -10.15
CA ALA A 32 12.84 -0.13 -11.16
C ALA A 32 13.41 0.16 -12.56
N LYS A 33 13.61 -0.89 -13.34
CA LYS A 33 14.12 -0.80 -14.71
C LYS A 33 12.99 -0.66 -15.72
N ASP A 34 11.87 -1.32 -15.44
CA ASP A 34 10.69 -1.28 -16.29
C ASP A 34 9.85 -0.03 -16.00
N PRO A 35 9.58 0.82 -17.03
CA PRO A 35 8.70 1.97 -16.85
C PRO A 35 7.30 1.61 -16.32
N GLU A 36 6.78 0.44 -16.68
CA GLU A 36 5.48 -0.04 -16.19
C GLU A 36 5.52 -0.25 -14.66
N LEU A 37 6.58 -0.88 -14.15
CA LEU A 37 6.75 -1.07 -12.71
C LEU A 37 6.99 0.24 -11.99
N LYS A 38 7.81 1.12 -12.58
CA LYS A 38 8.03 2.47 -12.04
C LYS A 38 6.71 3.21 -11.86
N ASN A 39 5.86 3.18 -12.86
CA ASN A 39 4.53 3.80 -12.83
C ASN A 39 3.65 3.19 -11.74
N LEU A 40 3.66 1.87 -11.62
CA LEU A 40 2.90 1.17 -10.58
C LEU A 40 3.36 1.60 -9.19
N PHE A 41 4.66 1.63 -8.93
CA PHE A 41 5.19 2.09 -7.65
C PHE A 41 4.81 3.54 -7.34
N GLN A 42 4.84 4.42 -8.33
CA GLN A 42 4.43 5.82 -8.14
C GLN A 42 2.94 5.94 -7.85
N THR A 43 2.12 5.12 -8.48
CA THR A 43 0.66 5.08 -8.23
C THR A 43 0.39 4.65 -6.78
N ILE A 44 1.03 3.57 -6.35
CA ILE A 44 0.87 3.08 -4.97
C ILE A 44 1.41 4.10 -3.97
N GLN A 45 2.54 4.74 -4.26
CA GLN A 45 3.11 5.78 -3.39
C GLN A 45 2.10 6.89 -3.10
N LYS A 46 1.35 7.33 -4.10
CA LYS A 46 0.32 8.36 -3.94
C LYS A 46 -0.80 7.90 -3.02
N GLU A 47 -1.21 6.64 -3.12
CA GLU A 47 -2.24 6.09 -2.24
C GLU A 47 -1.73 5.96 -0.79
N GLU A 48 -0.49 5.53 -0.60
CA GLU A 48 0.11 5.47 0.74
C GLU A 48 0.20 6.87 1.37
N GLN A 49 0.49 7.91 0.58
CA GLN A 49 0.46 9.30 1.06
C GLN A 49 -0.94 9.72 1.49
N LYS A 50 -1.97 9.32 0.76
CA LYS A 50 -3.36 9.59 1.14
C LYS A 50 -3.72 8.90 2.47
N HIS A 51 -3.23 7.68 2.69
CA HIS A 51 -3.41 6.98 3.97
C HIS A 51 -2.79 7.77 5.11
N TYR A 52 -1.56 8.25 4.94
CA TYR A 52 -0.88 9.09 5.91
C TYR A 52 -1.70 10.36 6.21
N ASP A 53 -2.18 11.04 5.17
CA ASP A 53 -2.96 12.26 5.31
C ASP A 53 -4.29 12.00 6.02
N SER A 54 -4.94 10.88 5.75
CA SER A 54 -6.17 10.46 6.43
C SER A 54 -5.93 10.26 7.93
N LEU A 55 -4.82 9.63 8.28
CA LEU A 55 -4.44 9.43 9.68
C LEU A 55 -4.14 10.76 10.39
N THR A 56 -3.55 11.73 9.67
CA THR A 56 -3.35 13.09 10.20
C THR A 56 -4.69 13.75 10.54
N GLN A 57 -5.69 13.59 9.68
CA GLN A 57 -7.03 14.12 9.96
C GLN A 57 -7.64 13.49 11.22
N VAL A 58 -7.44 12.18 11.42
CA VAL A 58 -7.91 11.50 12.63
C VAL A 58 -7.26 12.11 13.88
N LEU A 59 -5.95 12.38 13.84
CA LEU A 59 -5.25 13.04 14.95
C LEU A 59 -5.83 14.43 15.24
N ASP A 60 -6.30 15.13 14.22
CA ASP A 60 -6.94 16.43 14.35
C ASP A 60 -8.42 16.35 14.77
N GLY A 61 -8.91 15.15 15.05
CA GLY A 61 -10.27 14.92 15.53
C GLY A 61 -11.33 14.74 14.44
N GLN A 62 -10.91 14.58 13.18
CA GLN A 62 -11.82 14.41 12.05
C GLN A 62 -11.56 13.06 11.35
N VAL A 63 -12.62 12.33 11.08
CA VAL A 63 -12.50 11.09 10.30
C VAL A 63 -12.93 11.40 8.87
N PRO A 64 -12.01 11.26 7.89
CA PRO A 64 -12.37 11.46 6.49
C PRO A 64 -13.38 10.41 6.04
N GLN A 65 -14.20 10.78 5.07
CA GLN A 65 -15.13 9.85 4.47
C GLN A 65 -14.34 8.80 3.69
N CYS A 66 -14.63 7.52 3.94
CA CYS A 66 -14.00 6.42 3.23
C CYS A 66 -14.61 6.30 1.83
N ASP A 67 -13.74 6.26 0.86
CA ASP A 67 -14.10 5.91 -0.51
C ASP A 67 -13.82 4.40 -0.66
N CYS A 68 -14.76 3.57 -0.22
CA CYS A 68 -14.60 2.10 -0.21
C CYS A 68 -14.47 1.56 -1.65
N ASN A 69 -13.44 2.00 -2.35
CA ASN A 69 -13.13 1.56 -3.69
C ASN A 69 -12.17 0.37 -3.63
N ASP A 70 -12.73 -0.82 -3.57
CA ASP A 70 -11.98 -2.06 -3.56
C ASP A 70 -11.83 -2.67 -4.96
N SER A 71 -12.01 -1.86 -6.01
CA SER A 71 -11.91 -2.31 -7.40
C SER A 71 -10.53 -2.08 -8.05
N ASP A 72 -9.64 -1.28 -7.44
CA ASP A 72 -8.37 -0.90 -8.05
C ASP A 72 -7.50 -2.11 -8.42
N GLY A 73 -7.41 -3.09 -7.54
CA GLY A 73 -6.69 -4.33 -7.82
C GLY A 73 -7.36 -5.14 -8.92
N LYS A 74 -8.68 -5.26 -8.86
CA LYS A 74 -9.47 -5.99 -9.85
C LYS A 74 -9.35 -5.37 -11.25
N ASP A 75 -9.38 -4.05 -11.33
CA ASP A 75 -9.43 -3.34 -12.60
C ASP A 75 -8.04 -3.09 -13.20
N TYR A 76 -6.97 -3.31 -12.44
CA TYR A 76 -5.61 -3.13 -12.92
C TYR A 76 -5.25 -4.19 -13.97
N GLU A 77 -4.80 -3.72 -15.13
CA GLU A 77 -4.35 -4.59 -16.23
C GLU A 77 -2.94 -4.15 -16.66
N PRO A 78 -1.89 -4.83 -16.15
CA PRO A 78 -0.52 -4.48 -16.50
C PRO A 78 -0.19 -4.89 -17.94
N LYS A 79 0.63 -4.07 -18.61
CA LYS A 79 1.24 -4.46 -19.88
C LYS A 79 2.42 -5.35 -19.61
N GLN A 80 2.55 -6.43 -20.40
CA GLN A 80 3.74 -7.24 -20.40
C GLN A 80 4.89 -6.47 -21.05
N THR A 81 6.01 -6.35 -20.34
CA THR A 81 7.22 -5.68 -20.82
C THR A 81 8.38 -6.65 -20.97
N TYR A 82 8.49 -7.62 -20.06
CA TYR A 82 9.49 -8.69 -20.16
C TYR A 82 8.90 -9.92 -20.81
N LYS A 83 9.69 -10.60 -21.62
CA LYS A 83 9.31 -11.92 -22.13
C LYS A 83 9.25 -12.91 -20.98
N MET A 84 8.35 -13.90 -21.10
CA MET A 84 8.16 -14.91 -20.05
C MET A 84 9.46 -15.64 -19.69
N MET A 85 10.29 -15.96 -20.68
CA MET A 85 11.52 -16.71 -20.50
C MET A 85 12.76 -15.82 -20.38
N ASP A 86 12.59 -14.50 -20.31
CA ASP A 86 13.70 -13.56 -20.11
C ASP A 86 14.31 -13.81 -18.71
N ASP A 87 15.64 -13.94 -18.66
CA ASP A 87 16.39 -14.10 -17.42
C ASP A 87 17.38 -12.95 -17.17
N SER A 88 17.11 -11.79 -17.78
CA SER A 88 17.96 -10.60 -17.63
C SER A 88 18.08 -10.14 -16.19
N GLU A 89 19.20 -9.44 -15.89
CA GLU A 89 19.39 -8.84 -14.58
C GLU A 89 18.34 -7.77 -14.28
N ASP A 90 17.88 -7.05 -15.30
CA ASP A 90 16.81 -6.06 -15.14
C ASP A 90 15.51 -6.72 -14.67
N LYS A 91 15.12 -7.84 -15.28
CA LYS A 91 13.93 -8.57 -14.86
C LYS A 91 14.07 -9.11 -13.43
N LYS A 92 15.24 -9.65 -13.08
CA LYS A 92 15.51 -10.14 -11.72
C LYS A 92 15.43 -9.03 -10.69
N ASN A 93 15.97 -7.85 -11.01
CA ASN A 93 15.88 -6.66 -10.16
C ASN A 93 14.41 -6.29 -9.91
N ASP A 94 13.63 -6.20 -10.97
CA ASP A 94 12.22 -5.78 -10.87
C ASP A 94 11.36 -6.84 -10.17
N GLU A 95 11.64 -8.11 -10.39
CA GLU A 95 11.00 -9.20 -9.66
C GLU A 95 11.25 -9.11 -8.15
N PHE A 96 12.49 -8.85 -7.75
CA PHE A 96 12.85 -8.67 -6.35
C PHE A 96 12.06 -7.51 -5.73
N LEU A 97 12.04 -6.35 -6.40
CA LEU A 97 11.34 -5.16 -5.89
C LEU A 97 9.84 -5.40 -5.73
N ALA A 98 9.21 -6.00 -6.74
CA ALA A 98 7.79 -6.29 -6.70
C ALA A 98 7.44 -7.31 -5.60
N THR A 99 8.24 -8.37 -5.47
CA THR A 99 8.05 -9.40 -4.44
C THR A 99 8.18 -8.82 -3.03
N ASP A 100 9.20 -7.98 -2.82
CA ASP A 100 9.41 -7.33 -1.52
C ASP A 100 8.23 -6.42 -1.15
N CYS A 101 7.69 -5.69 -2.12
CA CYS A 101 6.54 -4.81 -1.87
C CYS A 101 5.27 -5.59 -1.55
N ILE A 102 5.03 -6.75 -2.17
CA ILE A 102 3.91 -7.63 -1.79
C ILE A 102 4.03 -8.03 -0.30
N GLY A 103 5.23 -8.40 0.14
CA GLY A 103 5.50 -8.72 1.54
C GLY A 103 5.22 -7.54 2.46
N THR A 104 5.62 -6.34 2.05
CA THR A 104 5.36 -5.10 2.82
C THR A 104 3.86 -4.84 2.96
N GLU A 105 3.10 -4.95 1.86
CA GLU A 105 1.64 -4.75 1.90
C GLU A 105 0.97 -5.72 2.86
N LYS A 106 1.40 -6.98 2.84
CA LYS A 106 0.89 -8.00 3.75
C LYS A 106 1.15 -7.65 5.22
N LEU A 107 2.36 -7.20 5.54
CA LEU A 107 2.71 -6.79 6.91
C LEU A 107 1.90 -5.59 7.36
N VAL A 108 1.80 -4.56 6.54
CA VAL A 108 1.06 -3.33 6.86
C VAL A 108 -0.42 -3.63 7.05
N SER A 109 -1.02 -4.43 6.17
CA SER A 109 -2.40 -4.89 6.30
C SER A 109 -2.64 -5.58 7.65
N GLY A 110 -1.69 -6.42 8.08
CA GLY A 110 -1.76 -7.09 9.38
C GLY A 110 -1.71 -6.11 10.56
N GLU A 111 -0.93 -5.05 10.47
CA GLU A 111 -0.89 -4.02 11.50
C GLU A 111 -2.22 -3.28 11.63
N TYR A 112 -2.82 -2.86 10.52
CA TYR A 112 -4.16 -2.25 10.54
C TYR A 112 -5.19 -3.20 11.16
N ASN A 113 -5.15 -4.47 10.80
CA ASN A 113 -6.06 -5.48 11.37
C ASN A 113 -5.93 -5.58 12.88
N GLY A 114 -4.71 -5.60 13.40
CA GLY A 114 -4.46 -5.68 14.83
C GLY A 114 -4.92 -4.44 15.60
N GLU A 115 -4.75 -3.27 15.00
CA GLU A 115 -5.00 -1.99 15.66
C GLU A 115 -6.46 -1.55 15.63
N ILE A 116 -7.29 -2.12 14.75
CA ILE A 116 -8.72 -1.78 14.67
C ILE A 116 -9.40 -1.86 16.04
N PHE A 117 -9.07 -2.87 16.83
CA PHE A 117 -9.70 -3.10 18.13
C PHE A 117 -9.26 -2.11 19.22
N ALA A 118 -8.27 -1.27 18.96
CA ALA A 118 -7.87 -0.21 19.88
C ALA A 118 -8.89 0.94 19.95
N PHE A 119 -9.78 1.03 18.96
CA PHE A 119 -10.69 2.17 18.81
C PHE A 119 -12.13 1.83 19.15
N GLY A 120 -12.73 2.63 20.01
CA GLY A 120 -14.16 2.55 20.31
C GLY A 120 -15.01 3.20 19.21
N GLU A 121 -14.48 4.20 18.52
CA GLU A 121 -15.20 4.97 17.49
C GLU A 121 -15.34 4.16 16.19
N SER A 122 -16.58 3.88 15.79
CA SER A 122 -16.85 3.06 14.61
C SER A 122 -16.34 3.69 13.32
N ALA A 123 -16.38 5.02 13.22
CA ALA A 123 -15.89 5.71 12.03
C ALA A 123 -14.39 5.53 11.84
N VAL A 124 -13.60 5.54 12.93
CA VAL A 124 -12.16 5.26 12.88
C VAL A 124 -11.92 3.82 12.46
N ARG A 125 -12.62 2.86 13.05
CA ARG A 125 -12.48 1.46 12.68
C ARG A 125 -12.80 1.22 11.20
N LYS A 126 -13.84 1.87 10.68
CA LYS A 126 -14.20 1.79 9.26
C LYS A 126 -13.08 2.32 8.36
N LEU A 127 -12.48 3.46 8.72
CA LEU A 127 -11.35 4.02 7.98
C LEU A 127 -10.17 3.05 7.96
N LEU A 128 -9.79 2.48 9.10
CA LEU A 128 -8.68 1.55 9.18
C LEU A 128 -8.95 0.27 8.36
N ALA A 129 -10.17 -0.24 8.40
CA ALA A 129 -10.57 -1.40 7.60
C ALA A 129 -10.53 -1.08 6.10
N ASP A 130 -10.92 0.11 5.71
CA ASP A 130 -10.88 0.60 4.33
C ASP A 130 -9.44 0.68 3.82
N ILE A 131 -8.53 1.26 4.61
CA ILE A 131 -7.11 1.29 4.29
C ILE A 131 -6.56 -0.13 4.13
N GLN A 132 -6.96 -1.05 5.00
CA GLN A 132 -6.54 -2.46 4.91
C GLN A 132 -6.96 -3.09 3.58
N ILE A 133 -8.16 -2.80 3.08
CA ILE A 133 -8.63 -3.27 1.77
C ILE A 133 -7.75 -2.68 0.65
N GLU A 134 -7.39 -1.41 0.74
CA GLU A 134 -6.52 -0.79 -0.25
C GLU A 134 -5.12 -1.40 -0.27
N GLU A 135 -4.58 -1.79 0.89
CA GLU A 135 -3.30 -2.52 0.97
C GLU A 135 -3.40 -3.87 0.24
N GLN A 136 -4.54 -4.56 0.33
CA GLN A 136 -4.80 -5.78 -0.42
C GLN A 136 -4.84 -5.52 -1.93
N ASN A 137 -5.46 -4.42 -2.36
CA ASN A 137 -5.48 -4.01 -3.76
C ASN A 137 -4.06 -3.77 -4.29
N HIS A 138 -3.21 -3.12 -3.51
CA HIS A 138 -1.81 -2.91 -3.90
C HIS A 138 -1.07 -4.24 -4.12
N ALA A 139 -1.26 -5.19 -3.22
CA ALA A 139 -0.67 -6.52 -3.35
C ALA A 139 -1.19 -7.24 -4.61
N GLU A 140 -2.48 -7.13 -4.92
CA GLU A 140 -3.07 -7.70 -6.14
C GLU A 140 -2.48 -7.07 -7.40
N MET A 141 -2.32 -5.76 -7.44
CA MET A 141 -1.71 -5.06 -8.58
C MET A 141 -0.27 -5.53 -8.81
N LEU A 142 0.52 -5.63 -7.76
CA LEU A 142 1.91 -6.11 -7.83
C LEU A 142 1.97 -7.57 -8.29
N TYR A 143 1.08 -8.41 -7.78
CA TYR A 143 0.97 -9.80 -8.20
C TYR A 143 0.62 -9.92 -9.69
N LYS A 144 -0.36 -9.15 -10.16
CA LYS A 144 -0.73 -9.13 -11.58
C LYS A 144 0.43 -8.70 -12.47
N TYR A 145 1.18 -7.68 -12.03
CA TYR A 145 2.40 -7.27 -12.74
C TYR A 145 3.39 -8.43 -12.85
N LYS A 146 3.64 -9.13 -11.76
CA LYS A 146 4.57 -10.28 -11.76
C LYS A 146 4.11 -11.38 -12.71
N VAL A 147 2.83 -11.74 -12.65
CA VAL A 147 2.26 -12.78 -13.52
C VAL A 147 2.37 -12.39 -14.99
N ALA A 148 2.05 -11.16 -15.33
CA ALA A 148 2.12 -10.67 -16.72
C ALA A 148 3.53 -10.74 -17.29
N ASN A 149 4.56 -10.69 -16.44
CA ASN A 149 5.97 -10.67 -16.84
C ASN A 149 6.70 -11.98 -16.57
N GLY A 150 5.97 -13.05 -16.23
CA GLY A 150 6.59 -14.36 -16.00
C GLY A 150 7.53 -14.39 -14.80
N MET A 151 7.20 -13.61 -13.75
CA MET A 151 7.94 -13.58 -12.50
C MET A 151 7.29 -14.55 -11.50
N GLY A 152 8.10 -15.38 -10.88
CA GLY A 152 7.66 -16.46 -10.00
C GLY A 152 6.96 -16.06 -8.72
#